data_f21891d661656bb86006bb17f866074b
#
_entry.id   f21891d661656bb86006bb17f866074b
#
_cell.length_a   1.000
_cell.length_b   1.000
_cell.length_c   1.000
_cell.angle_alpha   90.00
_cell.angle_beta   90.00
_cell.angle_gamma   90.00
#
_symmetry.space_group_name_H-M   'P 1'
#
loop_
_entity.id
_entity.type
_entity.pdbx_description
1 polymer ?
#
loop_
_entity_poly.entity_id
_entity_poly.type
_entity_poly.pdbx_seq_one_letter_code
_entity_poly.pdbx_strand_id
1 'polypeptide(L)'
;MRTYLDSVKKYRGEAEVIVADNASTDGSVDYLRQYHPDVRLIILDKNYGFAEGYNQALRQVEAEYYVLLNSDIRVDGDWLTPMIAFMDQHPDVAACQPKLLAEHDHESFEYAGACGGMLDRYGYPFCRGRIFDTVEKDEGQYDTPIEILWATGAALLIRAADYWQQGGLDARFFAHNEEIDLCWRLAIAGRKIYCLPGSKVYHVGGGTLPKGNPMKTFLNFRNNLTMLYKCLSDSELHKVMLVRWILDYVAALQMLILQRNVGDFKAVVRGRRAFNKWKADFAADRKRIQESRRTDNETGRMDISILWQYYARGKKTWASLTECR
;
A
#
# COMPACT_ATOMS: atom_id res chain seq x y z
N MET A 1 14.82 11.78 -3.49
CA MET A 1 15.90 11.08 -4.20
C MET A 1 17.28 11.64 -3.88
N ARG A 2 17.62 12.92 -4.13
CA ARG A 2 18.95 13.50 -3.84
C ARG A 2 19.44 13.24 -2.42
N THR A 3 18.56 13.23 -1.46
CA THR A 3 18.87 13.06 -0.03
C THR A 3 19.08 11.61 0.38
N TYR A 4 18.37 10.64 -0.25
CA TYR A 4 18.24 9.31 0.29
C TYR A 4 18.88 8.20 -0.56
N LEU A 5 19.13 8.45 -1.86
CA LEU A 5 19.66 7.43 -2.78
C LEU A 5 20.98 6.83 -2.30
N ASP A 6 21.87 7.67 -1.72
CA ASP A 6 23.15 7.17 -1.19
C ASP A 6 22.98 6.19 -0.04
N SER A 7 21.98 6.39 0.83
CA SER A 7 21.68 5.46 1.90
C SER A 7 21.17 4.12 1.35
N VAL A 8 20.31 4.15 0.34
CA VAL A 8 19.80 2.95 -0.33
C VAL A 8 20.94 2.19 -1.03
N LYS A 9 21.81 2.89 -1.76
CA LYS A 9 23.01 2.29 -2.40
C LYS A 9 23.93 1.64 -1.38
N LYS A 10 24.17 2.30 -0.24
CA LYS A 10 25.06 1.82 0.81
C LYS A 10 24.57 0.53 1.44
N TYR A 11 23.26 0.40 1.67
CA TYR A 11 22.67 -0.72 2.41
C TYR A 11 21.82 -1.64 1.54
N ARG A 12 22.12 -1.69 0.23
CA ARG A 12 21.41 -2.55 -0.73
C ARG A 12 21.76 -4.06 -0.63
N GLY A 13 22.79 -4.42 0.11
CA GLY A 13 23.33 -5.78 0.08
C GLY A 13 23.75 -6.18 -1.36
N GLU A 14 23.31 -7.32 -1.83
CA GLU A 14 23.57 -7.82 -3.18
C GLU A 14 22.57 -7.32 -4.24
N ALA A 15 21.57 -6.53 -3.83
CA ALA A 15 20.53 -6.05 -4.76
C ALA A 15 21.08 -4.99 -5.73
N GLU A 16 20.60 -5.02 -6.97
CA GLU A 16 20.79 -3.93 -7.92
C GLU A 16 19.83 -2.78 -7.60
N VAL A 17 20.35 -1.55 -7.52
CA VAL A 17 19.53 -0.34 -7.40
C VAL A 17 19.23 0.20 -8.79
N ILE A 18 17.94 0.23 -9.13
CA ILE A 18 17.46 0.75 -10.41
C ILE A 18 16.56 1.95 -10.13
N VAL A 19 16.80 3.06 -10.79
CA VAL A 19 15.90 4.22 -10.74
C VAL A 19 15.03 4.23 -11.99
N ALA A 20 13.72 4.11 -11.79
CA ALA A 20 12.73 4.26 -12.85
C ALA A 20 12.21 5.70 -12.87
N ASP A 21 12.61 6.48 -13.86
CA ASP A 21 12.12 7.83 -14.06
C ASP A 21 10.81 7.81 -14.86
N ASN A 22 9.75 8.30 -14.26
CA ASN A 22 8.40 8.31 -14.84
C ASN A 22 8.13 9.62 -15.61
N ALA A 23 9.06 9.98 -16.51
CA ALA A 23 9.07 11.20 -17.33
C ALA A 23 9.12 12.48 -16.47
N SER A 24 10.06 12.57 -15.56
CA SER A 24 10.28 13.76 -14.75
C SER A 24 10.75 14.95 -15.59
N THR A 25 10.31 16.16 -15.22
CA THR A 25 10.66 17.42 -15.88
C THR A 25 11.50 18.36 -15.02
N ASP A 26 11.98 17.87 -13.86
CA ASP A 26 12.64 18.66 -12.81
C ASP A 26 14.18 18.52 -12.77
N GLY A 27 14.80 17.98 -13.82
CA GLY A 27 16.24 17.72 -13.88
C GLY A 27 16.71 16.50 -13.07
N SER A 28 15.83 15.64 -12.61
CA SER A 28 16.17 14.40 -11.87
C SER A 28 17.07 13.48 -12.70
N VAL A 29 16.78 13.32 -13.99
CA VAL A 29 17.56 12.47 -14.91
C VAL A 29 18.99 12.98 -15.06
N ASP A 30 19.17 14.29 -15.26
CA ASP A 30 20.50 14.89 -15.41
C ASP A 30 21.31 14.79 -14.12
N TYR A 31 20.65 14.99 -12.97
CA TYR A 31 21.25 14.78 -11.67
C TYR A 31 21.77 13.34 -11.51
N LEU A 32 20.96 12.35 -11.85
CA LEU A 32 21.34 10.93 -11.75
C LEU A 32 22.53 10.60 -12.66
N ARG A 33 22.51 11.05 -13.90
CA ARG A 33 23.62 10.83 -14.85
C ARG A 33 24.92 11.47 -14.37
N GLN A 34 24.84 12.63 -13.74
CA GLN A 34 26.01 13.35 -13.26
C GLN A 34 26.58 12.78 -11.96
N TYR A 35 25.74 12.46 -10.99
CA TYR A 35 26.18 12.13 -9.62
C TYR A 35 26.06 10.64 -9.27
N HIS A 36 25.28 9.88 -10.02
CA HIS A 36 25.07 8.44 -9.81
C HIS A 36 25.14 7.65 -11.12
N PRO A 37 26.25 7.78 -11.90
CA PRO A 37 26.38 7.12 -13.20
C PRO A 37 26.45 5.58 -13.11
N ASP A 38 26.68 5.06 -11.91
CA ASP A 38 26.69 3.63 -11.57
C ASP A 38 25.29 3.04 -11.34
N VAL A 39 24.25 3.88 -11.25
CA VAL A 39 22.87 3.44 -11.05
C VAL A 39 22.21 3.23 -12.40
N ARG A 40 21.65 2.02 -12.59
CA ARG A 40 20.85 1.73 -13.79
C ARG A 40 19.61 2.63 -13.81
N LEU A 41 19.42 3.33 -14.92
CA LEU A 41 18.33 4.25 -15.11
C LEU A 41 17.39 3.74 -16.21
N ILE A 42 16.10 3.59 -15.86
CA ILE A 42 15.01 3.29 -16.80
C ILE A 42 14.20 4.58 -16.97
N ILE A 43 14.17 5.14 -18.18
CA ILE A 43 13.45 6.37 -18.48
C ILE A 43 12.19 6.01 -19.25
N LEU A 44 11.03 6.31 -18.68
CA LEU A 44 9.73 6.09 -19.32
C LEU A 44 9.39 7.30 -20.21
N ASP A 45 8.64 7.06 -21.28
CA ASP A 45 8.30 8.07 -22.30
C ASP A 45 7.24 9.09 -21.84
N LYS A 46 6.48 8.75 -20.81
CA LYS A 46 5.47 9.63 -20.18
C LYS A 46 5.20 9.24 -18.74
N ASN A 47 4.49 10.09 -18.00
CA ASN A 47 4.03 9.78 -16.65
C ASN A 47 2.86 8.79 -16.69
N TYR A 48 3.12 7.55 -16.35
CA TYR A 48 2.15 6.45 -16.27
C TYR A 48 1.41 6.37 -14.91
N GLY A 49 1.71 7.26 -13.96
CA GLY A 49 1.29 7.12 -12.58
C GLY A 49 2.13 6.07 -11.82
N PHE A 50 1.75 5.77 -10.60
CA PHE A 50 2.50 4.85 -9.75
C PHE A 50 2.39 3.39 -10.26
N ALA A 51 1.16 2.90 -10.42
CA ALA A 51 0.90 1.50 -10.75
C ALA A 51 1.53 1.07 -12.09
N GLU A 52 1.18 1.75 -13.18
CA GLU A 52 1.71 1.38 -14.49
C GLU A 52 3.17 1.79 -14.65
N GLY A 53 3.65 2.84 -13.96
CA GLY A 53 5.06 3.20 -13.94
C GLY A 53 5.94 2.04 -13.44
N TYR A 54 5.57 1.42 -12.33
CA TYR A 54 6.24 0.21 -11.85
C TYR A 54 6.13 -0.97 -12.82
N ASN A 55 4.94 -1.22 -13.39
CA ASN A 55 4.77 -2.30 -14.37
C ASN A 55 5.69 -2.11 -15.59
N GLN A 56 5.78 -0.89 -16.13
CA GLN A 56 6.62 -0.60 -17.29
C GLN A 56 8.12 -0.75 -16.97
N ALA A 57 8.53 -0.32 -15.79
CA ALA A 57 9.92 -0.48 -15.34
C ALA A 57 10.28 -1.94 -15.11
N LEU A 58 9.45 -2.69 -14.36
CA LEU A 58 9.70 -4.07 -13.98
C LEU A 58 9.66 -5.05 -15.14
N ARG A 59 8.98 -4.74 -16.25
CA ARG A 59 9.07 -5.53 -17.49
C ARG A 59 10.47 -5.55 -18.10
N GLN A 60 11.34 -4.61 -17.71
CA GLN A 60 12.72 -4.48 -18.17
C GLN A 60 13.73 -5.03 -17.15
N VAL A 61 13.25 -5.65 -16.07
CA VAL A 61 14.06 -6.16 -14.97
C VAL A 61 13.80 -7.65 -14.77
N GLU A 62 14.84 -8.45 -14.88
CA GLU A 62 14.81 -9.88 -14.59
C GLU A 62 15.44 -10.09 -13.19
N ALA A 63 14.67 -10.60 -12.24
CA ALA A 63 15.08 -10.86 -10.88
C ALA A 63 14.15 -11.87 -10.21
N GLU A 64 14.62 -12.52 -9.14
CA GLU A 64 13.79 -13.40 -8.30
C GLU A 64 12.83 -12.59 -7.42
N TYR A 65 13.31 -11.47 -6.91
CA TYR A 65 12.57 -10.54 -6.07
C TYR A 65 12.59 -9.13 -6.64
N TYR A 66 11.50 -8.41 -6.47
CA TYR A 66 11.43 -6.97 -6.69
C TYR A 66 11.26 -6.26 -5.35
N VAL A 67 11.93 -5.11 -5.22
CA VAL A 67 11.65 -4.16 -4.15
C VAL A 67 11.05 -2.90 -4.77
N LEU A 68 9.76 -2.68 -4.51
CA LEU A 68 9.14 -1.39 -4.80
C LEU A 68 9.52 -0.44 -3.66
N LEU A 69 10.29 0.60 -3.99
CA LEU A 69 10.85 1.51 -3.00
C LEU A 69 10.60 2.97 -3.42
N ASN A 70 9.99 3.73 -2.53
CA ASN A 70 9.79 5.16 -2.77
C ASN A 70 11.12 5.93 -2.71
N SER A 71 11.23 6.98 -3.52
CA SER A 71 12.43 7.82 -3.61
C SER A 71 12.70 8.70 -2.36
N ASP A 72 11.77 8.71 -1.41
CA ASP A 72 11.84 9.42 -0.13
C ASP A 72 11.99 8.47 1.08
N ILE A 73 12.49 7.26 0.82
CA ILE A 73 12.91 6.28 1.85
C ILE A 73 14.38 6.47 2.19
N ARG A 74 14.68 6.52 3.48
CA ARG A 74 16.02 6.41 4.05
C ARG A 74 16.20 5.04 4.72
N VAL A 75 17.38 4.48 4.56
CA VAL A 75 17.81 3.27 5.26
C VAL A 75 19.12 3.54 6.01
N ASP A 76 19.33 2.92 7.16
CA ASP A 76 20.50 3.15 8.01
C ASP A 76 21.24 1.86 8.44
N GLY A 77 20.80 0.70 7.91
CA GLY A 77 21.39 -0.61 8.20
C GLY A 77 21.00 -1.66 7.19
N ASP A 78 21.45 -2.88 7.41
CA ASP A 78 21.04 -4.03 6.61
C ASP A 78 19.57 -4.38 6.88
N TRP A 79 18.72 -3.94 6.00
CA TRP A 79 17.27 -4.13 6.08
C TRP A 79 16.76 -5.21 5.14
N LEU A 80 17.51 -5.46 4.04
CA LEU A 80 17.03 -6.30 2.95
C LEU A 80 17.41 -7.76 3.13
N THR A 81 18.63 -8.04 3.59
CA THR A 81 19.13 -9.42 3.79
C THR A 81 18.21 -10.24 4.71
N PRO A 82 17.76 -9.77 5.87
CA PRO A 82 16.85 -10.53 6.72
C PRO A 82 15.48 -10.80 6.06
N MET A 83 15.00 -9.87 5.23
CA MET A 83 13.72 -10.03 4.52
C MET A 83 13.83 -11.11 3.43
N ILE A 84 14.90 -11.09 2.64
CA ILE A 84 15.17 -12.11 1.61
C ILE A 84 15.32 -13.49 2.28
N ALA A 85 16.15 -13.59 3.32
CA ALA A 85 16.36 -14.85 4.05
C ALA A 85 15.05 -15.42 4.64
N PHE A 86 14.17 -14.56 5.14
CA PHE A 86 12.85 -14.98 5.59
C PHE A 86 12.02 -15.54 4.43
N MET A 87 11.97 -14.85 3.30
CA MET A 87 11.19 -15.30 2.14
C MET A 87 11.75 -16.60 1.56
N ASP A 88 13.08 -16.79 1.51
CA ASP A 88 13.72 -18.03 1.05
C ASP A 88 13.33 -19.24 1.90
N GLN A 89 13.20 -19.04 3.22
CA GLN A 89 12.77 -20.07 4.16
C GLN A 89 11.25 -20.33 4.14
N HIS A 90 10.47 -19.41 3.57
CA HIS A 90 9.00 -19.46 3.54
C HIS A 90 8.47 -19.31 2.10
N PRO A 91 8.50 -20.39 1.29
CA PRO A 91 8.11 -20.33 -0.12
C PRO A 91 6.62 -20.00 -0.33
N ASP A 92 5.77 -20.11 0.68
CA ASP A 92 4.35 -19.70 0.68
C ASP A 92 4.15 -18.20 0.86
N VAL A 93 5.20 -17.46 1.28
CA VAL A 93 5.19 -16.00 1.39
C VAL A 93 5.49 -15.36 0.04
N ALA A 94 4.56 -14.57 -0.47
CA ALA A 94 4.70 -13.85 -1.74
C ALA A 94 5.37 -12.50 -1.57
N ALA A 95 5.10 -11.81 -0.46
CA ALA A 95 5.59 -10.46 -0.23
C ALA A 95 5.80 -10.16 1.25
N CYS A 96 6.66 -9.19 1.53
CA CYS A 96 6.80 -8.65 2.87
C CYS A 96 7.18 -7.17 2.85
N GLN A 97 7.03 -6.52 4.00
CA GLN A 97 7.49 -5.16 4.26
C GLN A 97 8.34 -5.08 5.53
N PRO A 98 9.25 -4.11 5.64
CA PRO A 98 9.93 -3.79 6.89
C PRO A 98 8.97 -3.03 7.83
N LYS A 99 9.43 -2.71 9.04
CA LYS A 99 8.86 -1.67 9.89
C LYS A 99 9.16 -0.30 9.26
N LEU A 100 8.15 0.54 9.10
CA LEU A 100 8.30 1.91 8.62
C LEU A 100 8.16 2.89 9.78
N LEU A 101 9.19 3.70 9.97
CA LEU A 101 9.22 4.80 10.93
C LEU A 101 9.16 6.14 10.18
N ALA A 102 8.68 7.18 10.85
CA ALA A 102 8.63 8.51 10.26
C ALA A 102 10.05 9.12 10.19
N GLU A 103 10.45 9.67 9.05
CA GLU A 103 11.76 10.31 8.89
C GLU A 103 11.92 11.57 9.77
N HIS A 104 10.81 12.25 10.07
CA HIS A 104 10.81 13.46 10.89
C HIS A 104 10.70 13.19 12.40
N ASP A 105 10.30 11.95 12.78
CA ASP A 105 10.18 11.51 14.16
C ASP A 105 10.44 10.01 14.24
N HIS A 106 11.72 9.66 14.39
CA HIS A 106 12.19 8.27 14.38
C HIS A 106 11.64 7.39 15.51
N GLU A 107 10.98 8.00 16.50
CA GLU A 107 10.29 7.28 17.57
C GLU A 107 8.84 6.92 17.20
N SER A 108 8.30 7.47 16.13
CA SER A 108 6.91 7.23 15.71
C SER A 108 6.85 6.35 14.47
N PHE A 109 5.79 5.53 14.39
CA PHE A 109 5.51 4.80 13.17
C PHE A 109 5.17 5.76 12.02
N GLU A 110 5.43 5.32 10.79
CA GLU A 110 5.02 6.06 9.61
C GLU A 110 3.53 5.85 9.32
N TYR A 111 2.89 6.84 8.71
CA TYR A 111 1.44 6.86 8.48
C TYR A 111 0.96 5.77 7.49
N ALA A 112 1.71 5.54 6.41
CA ALA A 112 1.28 4.69 5.29
C ALA A 112 2.02 3.34 5.26
N GLY A 113 1.80 2.51 6.26
CA GLY A 113 2.40 1.17 6.34
C GLY A 113 2.81 0.77 7.74
N ALA A 114 3.34 1.69 8.53
CA ALA A 114 3.69 1.49 9.92
C ALA A 114 4.36 0.10 10.17
N CYS A 115 3.73 -0.77 10.93
CA CYS A 115 4.21 -2.12 11.20
C CYS A 115 3.26 -3.21 10.65
N GLY A 116 2.76 -3.00 9.43
CA GLY A 116 1.91 -3.95 8.68
C GLY A 116 0.46 -3.52 8.53
N GLY A 117 -0.07 -3.76 7.35
CA GLY A 117 -1.38 -3.31 6.91
C GLY A 117 -2.49 -4.36 7.06
N MET A 118 -3.64 -3.89 7.53
CA MET A 118 -4.87 -4.65 7.76
C MET A 118 -6.05 -4.01 7.04
N LEU A 119 -7.12 -4.76 6.82
CA LEU A 119 -8.42 -4.23 6.40
C LEU A 119 -9.49 -4.60 7.42
N ASP A 120 -10.42 -3.69 7.65
CA ASP A 120 -11.66 -4.03 8.36
C ASP A 120 -12.65 -4.76 7.43
N ARG A 121 -13.76 -5.25 7.98
CA ARG A 121 -14.82 -5.94 7.20
C ARG A 121 -15.38 -5.11 6.05
N TYR A 122 -15.28 -3.79 6.12
CA TYR A 122 -15.77 -2.88 5.09
C TYR A 122 -14.69 -2.37 4.15
N GLY A 123 -13.46 -2.89 4.28
CA GLY A 123 -12.32 -2.55 3.43
C GLY A 123 -11.67 -1.21 3.73
N TYR A 124 -11.81 -0.69 4.94
CA TYR A 124 -11.04 0.45 5.39
C TYR A 124 -9.64 0.01 5.83
N PRO A 125 -8.56 0.55 5.22
CA PRO A 125 -7.20 0.18 5.56
C PRO A 125 -6.75 0.86 6.86
N PHE A 126 -6.07 0.10 7.69
CA PHE A 126 -5.38 0.57 8.89
C PHE A 126 -4.11 -0.26 9.11
N CYS A 127 -3.27 0.15 10.05
CA CYS A 127 -1.99 -0.51 10.28
C CYS A 127 -1.79 -0.84 11.76
N ARG A 128 -1.00 -1.85 12.02
CA ARG A 128 -0.41 -2.05 13.34
C ARG A 128 0.57 -0.91 13.60
N GLY A 129 0.26 -0.04 14.57
CA GLY A 129 0.98 1.22 14.85
C GLY A 129 0.31 2.48 14.30
N ARG A 130 -0.79 2.36 13.49
CA ARG A 130 -1.53 3.53 13.04
C ARG A 130 -3.00 3.21 12.72
N ILE A 131 -3.93 3.91 13.35
CA ILE A 131 -5.37 3.85 13.06
C ILE A 131 -5.89 5.27 12.81
N PHE A 132 -6.31 5.55 11.58
CA PHE A 132 -6.68 6.90 11.11
C PHE A 132 -5.60 7.94 11.42
N ASP A 133 -5.92 8.98 12.19
CA ASP A 133 -4.98 10.04 12.55
C ASP A 133 -4.16 9.73 13.81
N THR A 134 -4.43 8.62 14.49
CA THR A 134 -3.62 8.18 15.63
C THR A 134 -2.44 7.35 15.14
N VAL A 135 -1.25 7.88 15.32
CA VAL A 135 0.04 7.22 15.09
C VAL A 135 0.64 6.89 16.46
N GLU A 136 1.09 5.67 16.63
CA GLU A 136 1.71 5.19 17.87
C GLU A 136 3.23 5.45 17.85
N LYS A 137 3.84 5.58 19.02
CA LYS A 137 5.30 5.52 19.14
C LYS A 137 5.79 4.08 19.06
N ASP A 138 6.99 3.89 18.49
CA ASP A 138 7.67 2.60 18.46
C ASP A 138 8.45 2.39 19.77
N GLU A 139 7.85 1.67 20.69
CA GLU A 139 8.44 1.27 21.97
C GLU A 139 8.91 -0.21 21.94
N GLY A 140 9.05 -0.81 20.74
CA GLY A 140 9.37 -2.22 20.56
C GLY A 140 8.17 -3.16 20.70
N GLN A 141 6.97 -2.63 20.91
CA GLN A 141 5.74 -3.41 21.13
C GLN A 141 5.32 -4.26 19.93
N TYR A 142 5.88 -3.98 18.75
CA TYR A 142 5.56 -4.67 17.49
C TYR A 142 6.78 -5.31 16.82
N ASP A 143 7.80 -5.71 17.56
CA ASP A 143 9.06 -6.25 17.04
C ASP A 143 8.99 -7.73 16.60
N THR A 144 7.82 -8.36 16.71
CA THR A 144 7.60 -9.73 16.21
C THR A 144 7.04 -9.74 14.79
N PRO A 145 7.56 -10.62 13.90
CA PRO A 145 6.97 -10.85 12.59
C PRO A 145 5.48 -11.19 12.69
N ILE A 146 4.70 -10.67 11.76
CA ILE A 146 3.26 -10.92 11.70
C ILE A 146 2.81 -11.08 10.25
N GLU A 147 1.90 -12.01 10.02
CA GLU A 147 1.15 -12.10 8.76
C GLU A 147 0.15 -10.96 8.68
N ILE A 148 0.13 -10.26 7.54
CA ILE A 148 -0.66 -9.06 7.27
C ILE A 148 -1.45 -9.23 5.99
N LEU A 149 -2.43 -8.37 5.73
CA LEU A 149 -3.15 -8.40 4.47
C LEU A 149 -2.44 -7.64 3.37
N TRP A 150 -1.84 -6.50 3.69
CA TRP A 150 -1.15 -5.68 2.68
C TRP A 150 0.14 -5.07 3.21
N ALA A 151 1.11 -5.03 2.33
CA ALA A 151 2.37 -4.35 2.50
C ALA A 151 2.36 -3.03 1.74
N THR A 152 3.00 -2.01 2.28
CA THR A 152 3.02 -0.67 1.68
C THR A 152 3.88 -0.62 0.43
N GLY A 153 3.40 0.04 -0.62
CA GLY A 153 4.18 0.31 -1.83
C GLY A 153 5.41 1.22 -1.61
N ALA A 154 5.55 1.80 -0.40
CA ALA A 154 6.73 2.59 -0.07
C ALA A 154 7.99 1.73 0.13
N ALA A 155 7.84 0.47 0.59
CA ALA A 155 8.94 -0.49 0.79
C ALA A 155 8.39 -1.92 0.75
N LEU A 156 8.03 -2.40 -0.43
CA LEU A 156 7.45 -3.72 -0.66
C LEU A 156 8.48 -4.65 -1.31
N LEU A 157 8.90 -5.69 -0.61
CA LEU A 157 9.63 -6.82 -1.21
C LEU A 157 8.61 -7.87 -1.69
N ILE A 158 8.71 -8.30 -2.94
CA ILE A 158 7.78 -9.26 -3.55
C ILE A 158 8.50 -10.23 -4.49
N ARG A 159 8.07 -11.48 -4.53
CA ARG A 159 8.55 -12.43 -5.55
C ARG A 159 8.11 -11.98 -6.93
N ALA A 160 9.04 -11.90 -7.87
CA ALA A 160 8.74 -11.51 -9.24
C ALA A 160 7.70 -12.44 -9.91
N ALA A 161 7.78 -13.73 -9.66
CA ALA A 161 6.82 -14.71 -10.18
C ALA A 161 5.39 -14.43 -9.67
N ASP A 162 5.22 -14.17 -8.36
CA ASP A 162 3.92 -13.85 -7.76
C ASP A 162 3.38 -12.50 -8.26
N TYR A 163 4.26 -11.49 -8.42
CA TYR A 163 3.88 -10.20 -8.99
C TYR A 163 3.26 -10.35 -10.37
N TRP A 164 3.94 -11.05 -11.28
CA TRP A 164 3.47 -11.23 -12.65
C TRP A 164 2.34 -12.23 -12.79
N GLN A 165 2.26 -13.25 -11.95
CA GLN A 165 1.13 -14.17 -11.91
C GLN A 165 -0.18 -13.46 -11.59
N GLN A 166 -0.12 -12.42 -10.75
CA GLN A 166 -1.28 -11.56 -10.47
C GLN A 166 -1.48 -10.46 -11.52
N GLY A 167 -0.60 -10.35 -12.53
CA GLY A 167 -0.66 -9.31 -13.57
C GLY A 167 -0.09 -7.96 -13.13
N GLY A 168 0.69 -7.93 -12.07
CA GLY A 168 1.29 -6.71 -11.51
C GLY A 168 0.29 -5.83 -10.76
N LEU A 169 0.64 -4.56 -10.61
CA LEU A 169 -0.27 -3.52 -10.09
C LEU A 169 -1.35 -3.19 -11.14
N ASP A 170 -2.58 -2.94 -10.72
CA ASP A 170 -3.65 -2.57 -11.66
C ASP A 170 -3.45 -1.14 -12.17
N ALA A 171 -2.95 -1.02 -13.39
CA ALA A 171 -2.62 0.25 -14.05
C ALA A 171 -3.76 1.29 -14.03
N ARG A 172 -5.01 0.83 -14.05
CA ARG A 172 -6.20 1.69 -14.05
C ARG A 172 -6.35 2.48 -12.74
N PHE A 173 -5.70 2.03 -11.64
CA PHE A 173 -5.75 2.75 -10.37
C PHE A 173 -4.96 4.05 -10.42
N PHE A 174 -3.92 4.14 -11.22
CA PHE A 174 -2.99 5.25 -11.35
C PHE A 174 -2.15 5.44 -10.09
N ALA A 175 -2.77 5.66 -8.93
CA ALA A 175 -2.14 5.74 -7.60
C ALA A 175 -3.19 5.50 -6.51
N HIS A 176 -2.76 5.02 -5.35
CA HIS A 176 -3.51 4.66 -4.14
C HIS A 176 -4.38 3.40 -4.24
N ASN A 177 -4.19 2.51 -3.31
CA ASN A 177 -4.79 1.18 -3.16
C ASN A 177 -4.33 0.12 -4.18
N GLU A 178 -3.42 0.42 -5.09
CA GLU A 178 -2.89 -0.56 -6.06
C GLU A 178 -2.07 -1.66 -5.38
N GLU A 179 -1.29 -1.31 -4.38
CA GLU A 179 -0.53 -2.25 -3.56
C GLU A 179 -1.44 -3.10 -2.67
N ILE A 180 -2.48 -2.47 -2.11
CA ILE A 180 -3.47 -3.18 -1.28
C ILE A 180 -4.26 -4.17 -2.15
N ASP A 181 -4.66 -3.75 -3.36
CA ASP A 181 -5.34 -4.61 -4.35
C ASP A 181 -4.46 -5.81 -4.74
N LEU A 182 -3.17 -5.59 -5.02
CA LEU A 182 -2.24 -6.66 -5.36
C LEU A 182 -2.09 -7.64 -4.20
N CYS A 183 -1.84 -7.15 -2.99
CA CYS A 183 -1.68 -7.97 -1.80
C CYS A 183 -2.95 -8.77 -1.49
N TRP A 184 -4.13 -8.17 -1.62
CA TRP A 184 -5.37 -8.90 -1.39
C TRP A 184 -5.62 -9.98 -2.45
N ARG A 185 -5.29 -9.74 -3.72
CA ARG A 185 -5.34 -10.78 -4.77
C ARG A 185 -4.40 -11.95 -4.48
N LEU A 186 -3.20 -11.67 -3.96
CA LEU A 186 -2.26 -12.70 -3.50
C LEU A 186 -2.83 -13.51 -2.34
N ALA A 187 -3.40 -12.85 -1.32
CA ALA A 187 -4.01 -13.51 -0.17
C ALA A 187 -5.20 -14.39 -0.59
N ILE A 188 -6.08 -13.92 -1.48
CA ILE A 188 -7.17 -14.69 -2.08
C ILE A 188 -6.65 -15.97 -2.77
N ALA A 189 -5.52 -15.87 -3.47
CA ALA A 189 -4.87 -17.00 -4.12
C ALA A 189 -4.11 -17.93 -3.14
N GLY A 190 -4.20 -17.69 -1.83
CA GLY A 190 -3.58 -18.51 -0.78
C GLY A 190 -2.11 -18.20 -0.53
N ARG A 191 -1.61 -17.05 -1.00
CA ARG A 191 -0.25 -16.57 -0.70
C ARG A 191 -0.26 -15.73 0.57
N LYS A 192 0.85 -15.72 1.30
CA LYS A 192 1.00 -14.96 2.54
C LYS A 192 1.78 -13.67 2.32
N ILE A 193 1.48 -12.67 3.13
CA ILE A 193 2.20 -11.40 3.19
C ILE A 193 2.62 -11.16 4.64
N TYR A 194 3.85 -10.70 4.86
CA TYR A 194 4.38 -10.48 6.20
C TYR A 194 4.88 -9.05 6.44
N CYS A 195 4.79 -8.59 7.68
CA CYS A 195 5.61 -7.50 8.19
C CYS A 195 6.77 -8.09 9.01
N LEU A 196 7.98 -7.68 8.69
CA LEU A 196 9.23 -8.15 9.32
C LEU A 196 9.89 -6.98 10.07
N PRO A 197 9.53 -6.74 11.33
CA PRO A 197 9.97 -5.55 12.07
C PRO A 197 11.46 -5.53 12.42
N GLY A 198 12.16 -6.67 12.31
CA GLY A 198 13.62 -6.72 12.42
C GLY A 198 14.34 -5.91 11.35
N SER A 199 13.68 -5.66 10.22
CA SER A 199 14.10 -4.72 9.18
C SER A 199 13.38 -3.41 9.36
N LYS A 200 14.10 -2.27 9.26
CA LYS A 200 13.56 -0.92 9.50
C LYS A 200 13.93 0.02 8.37
N VAL A 201 12.99 0.87 7.99
CA VAL A 201 13.22 1.97 7.05
C VAL A 201 12.51 3.23 7.54
N TYR A 202 12.97 4.39 7.08
CA TYR A 202 12.40 5.68 7.44
C TYR A 202 11.79 6.33 6.20
N HIS A 203 10.57 6.83 6.32
CA HIS A 203 9.83 7.39 5.21
C HIS A 203 9.37 8.81 5.51
N VAL A 204 9.58 9.72 4.56
CA VAL A 204 9.13 11.12 4.70
C VAL A 204 7.61 11.20 4.66
N GLY A 205 7.01 10.44 3.75
CA GLY A 205 5.56 10.39 3.56
C GLY A 205 4.96 11.64 2.91
N GLY A 206 3.83 11.46 2.22
CA GLY A 206 3.07 12.60 1.67
C GLY A 206 3.65 13.27 0.44
N GLY A 207 4.78 12.77 -0.11
CA GLY A 207 5.50 13.41 -1.21
C GLY A 207 4.72 13.52 -2.53
N THR A 208 3.87 12.54 -2.86
CA THR A 208 3.17 12.50 -4.16
C THR A 208 1.88 13.34 -4.18
N LEU A 209 1.06 13.20 -3.15
CA LEU A 209 -0.19 13.97 -3.02
C LEU A 209 -0.41 14.33 -1.53
N PRO A 210 -0.30 15.61 -1.14
CA PRO A 210 -0.45 16.03 0.25
C PRO A 210 -1.86 15.79 0.79
N LYS A 211 -2.00 15.74 2.13
CA LYS A 211 -3.31 15.70 2.80
C LYS A 211 -4.16 16.90 2.34
N GLY A 212 -5.46 16.66 2.12
CA GLY A 212 -6.39 17.71 1.67
C GLY A 212 -6.39 17.95 0.16
N ASN A 213 -5.65 17.18 -0.64
CA ASN A 213 -5.78 17.24 -2.09
C ASN A 213 -7.03 16.46 -2.54
N PRO A 214 -8.04 17.10 -3.18
CA PRO A 214 -9.26 16.43 -3.61
C PRO A 214 -9.04 15.29 -4.61
N MET A 215 -7.94 15.32 -5.37
CA MET A 215 -7.58 14.21 -6.26
C MET A 215 -7.20 12.96 -5.46
N LYS A 216 -6.47 13.12 -4.36
CA LYS A 216 -6.15 12.01 -3.45
C LYS A 216 -7.40 11.37 -2.87
N THR A 217 -8.33 12.19 -2.39
CA THR A 217 -9.62 11.74 -1.88
C THR A 217 -10.43 11.03 -2.96
N PHE A 218 -10.48 11.59 -4.18
CA PHE A 218 -11.14 10.95 -5.32
C PHE A 218 -10.57 9.57 -5.63
N LEU A 219 -9.25 9.45 -5.76
CA LEU A 219 -8.58 8.19 -6.06
C LEU A 219 -8.82 7.16 -4.94
N ASN A 220 -8.68 7.57 -3.68
CA ASN A 220 -8.90 6.68 -2.54
C ASN A 220 -10.32 6.07 -2.56
N PHE A 221 -11.36 6.86 -2.73
CA PHE A 221 -12.73 6.32 -2.75
C PHE A 221 -13.02 5.48 -3.98
N ARG A 222 -12.63 5.94 -5.18
CA ARG A 222 -12.83 5.20 -6.42
C ARG A 222 -12.11 3.86 -6.42
N ASN A 223 -10.83 3.88 -6.10
CA ASN A 223 -9.96 2.70 -6.15
C ASN A 223 -10.31 1.69 -5.05
N ASN A 224 -10.57 2.16 -3.82
CA ASN A 224 -10.99 1.29 -2.73
C ASN A 224 -12.30 0.55 -3.06
N LEU A 225 -13.31 1.25 -3.61
CA LEU A 225 -14.55 0.60 -4.06
C LEU A 225 -14.31 -0.41 -5.19
N THR A 226 -13.37 -0.12 -6.08
CA THR A 226 -13.00 -1.04 -7.17
C THR A 226 -12.28 -2.28 -6.62
N MET A 227 -11.36 -2.10 -5.70
CA MET A 227 -10.70 -3.19 -4.99
C MET A 227 -11.73 -4.08 -4.27
N LEU A 228 -12.67 -3.49 -3.52
CA LEU A 228 -13.76 -4.21 -2.89
C LEU A 228 -14.59 -5.02 -3.89
N TYR A 229 -14.95 -4.40 -5.03
CA TYR A 229 -15.68 -5.08 -6.08
C TYR A 229 -14.91 -6.28 -6.65
N LYS A 230 -13.61 -6.15 -6.87
CA LYS A 230 -12.74 -7.21 -7.38
C LYS A 230 -12.56 -8.36 -6.37
N CYS A 231 -12.31 -8.02 -5.11
CA CYS A 231 -11.74 -8.94 -4.11
C CYS A 231 -12.77 -9.55 -3.15
N LEU A 232 -13.88 -8.88 -2.83
CA LEU A 232 -14.92 -9.45 -1.96
C LEU A 232 -15.58 -10.69 -2.58
N SER A 233 -15.87 -11.70 -1.74
CA SER A 233 -16.66 -12.86 -2.14
C SER A 233 -18.07 -12.46 -2.58
N ASP A 234 -18.73 -13.31 -3.35
CA ASP A 234 -20.11 -13.04 -3.80
C ASP A 234 -21.10 -12.94 -2.64
N SER A 235 -20.87 -13.69 -1.57
CA SER A 235 -21.70 -13.68 -0.36
C SER A 235 -21.62 -12.37 0.42
N GLU A 236 -20.49 -11.65 0.34
CA GLU A 236 -20.23 -10.41 1.10
C GLU A 236 -20.48 -9.14 0.29
N LEU A 237 -20.22 -9.20 -1.02
CA LEU A 237 -20.17 -8.02 -1.90
C LEU A 237 -21.39 -7.10 -1.72
N HIS A 238 -22.60 -7.65 -1.79
CA HIS A 238 -23.82 -6.87 -1.72
C HIS A 238 -23.98 -6.14 -0.39
N LYS A 239 -23.74 -6.86 0.72
CA LYS A 239 -23.87 -6.31 2.08
C LYS A 239 -22.83 -5.22 2.33
N VAL A 240 -21.57 -5.50 1.99
CA VAL A 240 -20.48 -4.54 2.20
C VAL A 240 -20.69 -3.30 1.35
N MET A 241 -21.05 -3.43 0.07
CA MET A 241 -21.25 -2.28 -0.82
C MET A 241 -22.45 -1.41 -0.41
N LEU A 242 -23.50 -1.99 0.17
CA LEU A 242 -24.62 -1.24 0.74
C LEU A 242 -24.20 -0.43 1.96
N VAL A 243 -23.47 -1.05 2.90
CA VAL A 243 -22.95 -0.33 4.09
C VAL A 243 -21.97 0.76 3.67
N ARG A 244 -21.06 0.48 2.73
CA ARG A 244 -20.13 1.48 2.18
C ARG A 244 -20.84 2.63 1.50
N TRP A 245 -21.99 2.38 0.87
CA TRP A 245 -22.79 3.48 0.32
C TRP A 245 -23.20 4.48 1.40
N ILE A 246 -23.65 4.00 2.55
CA ILE A 246 -24.02 4.85 3.69
C ILE A 246 -22.79 5.54 4.27
N LEU A 247 -21.75 4.76 4.62
CA LEU A 247 -20.56 5.26 5.31
C LEU A 247 -19.78 6.29 4.48
N ASP A 248 -19.68 6.09 3.18
CA ASP A 248 -18.96 7.01 2.30
C ASP A 248 -19.67 8.38 2.21
N TYR A 249 -21.02 8.39 2.19
CA TYR A 249 -21.76 9.65 2.21
C TYR A 249 -21.77 10.33 3.59
N VAL A 250 -21.76 9.53 4.68
CA VAL A 250 -21.54 10.07 6.04
C VAL A 250 -20.17 10.74 6.12
N ALA A 251 -19.11 10.10 5.63
CA ALA A 251 -17.78 10.69 5.57
C ALA A 251 -17.74 11.97 4.70
N ALA A 252 -18.41 11.96 3.54
CA ALA A 252 -18.51 13.14 2.69
C ALA A 252 -19.21 14.30 3.40
N LEU A 253 -20.32 14.06 4.10
CA LEU A 253 -21.03 15.07 4.88
C LEU A 253 -20.19 15.59 6.06
N GLN A 254 -19.44 14.72 6.73
CA GLN A 254 -18.50 15.14 7.78
C GLN A 254 -17.44 16.10 7.23
N MET A 255 -16.83 15.78 6.07
CA MET A 255 -15.86 16.67 5.41
C MET A 255 -16.49 18.02 5.07
N LEU A 256 -17.74 18.05 4.59
CA LEU A 256 -18.46 19.27 4.25
C LEU A 256 -18.79 20.12 5.48
N ILE A 257 -19.38 19.50 6.51
CA ILE A 257 -19.98 20.22 7.65
C ILE A 257 -18.91 20.56 8.70
N LEU A 258 -18.11 19.55 9.12
CA LEU A 258 -17.15 19.74 10.21
C LEU A 258 -15.84 20.33 9.73
N GLN A 259 -15.35 19.93 8.56
CA GLN A 259 -14.07 20.40 8.02
C GLN A 259 -14.26 21.57 7.02
N ARG A 260 -15.49 21.91 6.67
CA ARG A 260 -15.83 22.92 5.63
C ARG A 260 -15.12 22.68 4.30
N ASN A 261 -14.81 21.42 3.99
CA ASN A 261 -14.05 21.01 2.81
C ASN A 261 -15.00 20.56 1.69
N VAL A 262 -15.44 21.51 0.88
CA VAL A 262 -16.29 21.27 -0.30
C VAL A 262 -15.56 20.45 -1.37
N GLY A 263 -14.22 20.61 -1.46
CA GLY A 263 -13.38 19.89 -2.42
C GLY A 263 -13.43 18.38 -2.19
N ASP A 264 -13.19 17.94 -0.97
CA ASP A 264 -13.22 16.52 -0.61
C ASP A 264 -14.64 15.95 -0.65
N PHE A 265 -15.66 16.70 -0.22
CA PHE A 265 -17.05 16.29 -0.42
C PHE A 265 -17.35 15.94 -1.89
N LYS A 266 -17.01 16.86 -2.81
CA LYS A 266 -17.20 16.65 -4.26
C LYS A 266 -16.36 15.48 -4.76
N ALA A 267 -15.14 15.28 -4.22
CA ALA A 267 -14.25 14.21 -4.59
C ALA A 267 -14.83 12.84 -4.25
N VAL A 268 -15.41 12.65 -3.06
CA VAL A 268 -16.10 11.41 -2.66
C VAL A 268 -17.25 11.10 -3.62
N VAL A 269 -18.13 12.09 -3.87
CA VAL A 269 -19.27 11.90 -4.79
C VAL A 269 -18.80 11.53 -6.20
N ARG A 270 -17.76 12.23 -6.72
CA ARG A 270 -17.16 11.93 -8.01
C ARG A 270 -16.52 10.54 -8.05
N GLY A 271 -15.80 10.13 -6.98
CA GLY A 271 -15.18 8.82 -6.86
C GLY A 271 -16.21 7.70 -6.94
N ARG A 272 -17.31 7.81 -6.20
CA ARG A 272 -18.41 6.83 -6.26
C ARG A 272 -19.08 6.78 -7.63
N ARG A 273 -19.33 7.95 -8.26
CA ARG A 273 -19.88 8.00 -9.63
C ARG A 273 -18.93 7.38 -10.66
N ALA A 274 -17.63 7.66 -10.55
CA ALA A 274 -16.62 7.06 -11.41
C ALA A 274 -16.56 5.55 -11.24
N PHE A 275 -16.55 5.04 -10.00
CA PHE A 275 -16.63 3.60 -9.74
C PHE A 275 -17.86 2.96 -10.42
N ASN A 276 -19.04 3.55 -10.26
CA ASN A 276 -20.27 3.01 -10.87
C ASN A 276 -20.21 2.95 -12.42
N LYS A 277 -19.48 3.90 -13.04
CA LYS A 277 -19.32 3.94 -14.49
C LYS A 277 -18.35 2.88 -15.00
N TRP A 278 -17.25 2.67 -14.30
CA TRP A 278 -16.18 1.80 -14.78
C TRP A 278 -16.16 0.39 -14.18
N LYS A 279 -16.98 0.09 -13.16
CA LYS A 279 -16.97 -1.23 -12.50
C LYS A 279 -17.20 -2.39 -13.48
N ALA A 280 -17.93 -2.18 -14.55
CA ALA A 280 -18.17 -3.20 -15.58
C ALA A 280 -16.87 -3.64 -16.26
N ASP A 281 -15.90 -2.72 -16.43
CA ASP A 281 -14.60 -3.00 -17.06
C ASP A 281 -13.74 -3.96 -16.20
N PHE A 282 -14.08 -4.13 -14.93
CA PHE A 282 -13.43 -5.05 -13.99
C PHE A 282 -14.16 -6.39 -13.81
N ALA A 283 -15.24 -6.65 -14.55
CA ALA A 283 -16.01 -7.88 -14.39
C ALA A 283 -15.19 -9.14 -14.70
N ALA A 284 -14.36 -9.10 -15.74
CA ALA A 284 -13.47 -10.19 -16.11
C ALA A 284 -12.38 -10.41 -15.04
N ASP A 285 -11.80 -9.32 -14.49
CA ASP A 285 -10.83 -9.43 -13.41
C ASP A 285 -11.45 -10.03 -12.15
N ARG A 286 -12.65 -9.54 -11.76
CA ARG A 286 -13.38 -10.13 -10.66
C ARG A 286 -13.59 -11.63 -10.86
N LYS A 287 -14.07 -12.05 -12.03
CA LYS A 287 -14.30 -13.47 -12.33
C LYS A 287 -13.01 -14.27 -12.13
N ARG A 288 -11.90 -13.84 -12.72
CA ARG A 288 -10.58 -14.48 -12.58
C ARG A 288 -10.13 -14.57 -11.13
N ILE A 289 -10.29 -13.48 -10.35
CA ILE A 289 -9.89 -13.42 -8.93
C ILE A 289 -10.75 -14.38 -8.11
N GLN A 290 -12.08 -14.42 -8.32
CA GLN A 290 -12.97 -15.34 -7.61
C GLN A 290 -12.69 -16.81 -7.97
N GLU A 291 -12.37 -17.11 -9.23
CA GLU A 291 -11.96 -18.45 -9.67
C GLU A 291 -10.62 -18.91 -9.06
N SER A 292 -9.71 -17.96 -8.77
CA SER A 292 -8.44 -18.25 -8.09
C SER A 292 -8.55 -18.37 -6.57
N ARG A 293 -9.71 -18.07 -5.98
CA ARG A 293 -9.94 -18.03 -4.55
C ARG A 293 -9.69 -19.39 -3.90
N ARG A 294 -8.79 -19.40 -2.92
CA ARG A 294 -8.45 -20.58 -2.11
C ARG A 294 -8.89 -20.45 -0.65
N THR A 295 -9.20 -19.23 -0.21
CA THR A 295 -9.65 -18.94 1.14
C THR A 295 -10.69 -17.81 1.15
N ASP A 296 -11.64 -17.88 2.06
CA ASP A 296 -12.58 -16.80 2.38
C ASP A 296 -12.21 -16.07 3.68
N ASN A 297 -11.15 -16.51 4.34
CA ASN A 297 -10.67 -15.94 5.59
C ASN A 297 -9.21 -15.54 5.43
N GLU A 298 -8.99 -14.43 4.72
CA GLU A 298 -7.67 -13.89 4.50
C GLU A 298 -7.12 -13.29 5.81
N THR A 299 -5.92 -13.72 6.21
CA THR A 299 -5.24 -13.15 7.38
C THR A 299 -5.06 -11.64 7.20
N GLY A 300 -5.26 -10.89 8.29
CA GLY A 300 -5.19 -9.42 8.27
C GLY A 300 -6.47 -8.73 7.81
N ARG A 301 -7.49 -9.49 7.36
CA ARG A 301 -8.84 -8.98 7.19
C ARG A 301 -9.64 -9.24 8.47
N MET A 302 -9.90 -8.16 9.21
CA MET A 302 -10.52 -8.27 10.54
C MET A 302 -12.02 -8.10 10.46
N ASP A 303 -12.77 -9.03 11.10
CA ASP A 303 -14.24 -8.97 11.17
C ASP A 303 -14.74 -7.93 12.19
N ILE A 304 -14.29 -6.71 12.05
CA ILE A 304 -14.67 -5.54 12.84
C ILE A 304 -15.05 -4.36 11.93
N SER A 305 -15.72 -3.36 12.48
CA SER A 305 -15.77 -2.02 11.86
C SER A 305 -14.74 -1.13 12.54
N ILE A 306 -13.67 -0.78 11.85
CA ILE A 306 -12.62 0.08 12.41
C ILE A 306 -13.15 1.49 12.74
N LEU A 307 -14.12 1.98 11.96
CA LEU A 307 -14.81 3.25 12.25
C LEU A 307 -15.55 3.18 13.59
N TRP A 308 -16.29 2.09 13.85
CA TRP A 308 -17.00 1.92 15.11
C TRP A 308 -16.03 1.77 16.30
N GLN A 309 -14.97 0.96 16.12
CA GLN A 309 -13.97 0.78 17.17
C GLN A 309 -13.28 2.10 17.53
N TYR A 310 -12.89 2.89 16.52
CA TYR A 310 -12.15 4.11 16.71
C TYR A 310 -13.02 5.25 17.26
N TYR A 311 -14.15 5.57 16.59
CA TYR A 311 -14.96 6.73 16.91
C TYR A 311 -15.98 6.51 18.03
N ALA A 312 -16.58 5.30 18.12
CA ALA A 312 -17.61 5.01 19.11
C ALA A 312 -17.06 4.35 20.37
N ARG A 313 -16.05 3.47 20.23
CA ARG A 313 -15.47 2.73 21.37
C ARG A 313 -14.14 3.31 21.87
N GLY A 314 -13.59 4.32 21.24
CA GLY A 314 -12.34 4.98 21.60
C GLY A 314 -11.08 4.10 21.46
N LYS A 315 -11.16 2.97 20.73
CA LYS A 315 -10.04 2.07 20.49
C LYS A 315 -9.15 2.62 19.38
N LYS A 316 -8.08 3.30 19.76
CA LYS A 316 -7.23 4.07 18.85
C LYS A 316 -5.87 3.44 18.55
N THR A 317 -5.52 2.37 19.26
CA THR A 317 -4.24 1.65 19.11
C THR A 317 -4.48 0.21 18.72
N TRP A 318 -3.48 -0.43 18.12
CA TRP A 318 -3.56 -1.85 17.77
C TRP A 318 -3.79 -2.74 19.01
N ALA A 319 -3.05 -2.47 20.10
CA ALA A 319 -3.23 -3.20 21.36
C ALA A 319 -4.69 -3.14 21.83
N SER A 320 -5.29 -1.94 21.85
CA SER A 320 -6.68 -1.78 22.30
C SER A 320 -7.71 -2.52 21.42
N LEU A 321 -7.39 -2.80 20.14
CA LEU A 321 -8.25 -3.60 19.27
C LEU A 321 -8.15 -5.11 19.57
N THR A 322 -6.99 -5.59 20.02
CA THR A 322 -6.67 -7.02 20.17
C THR A 322 -6.84 -7.54 21.60
N GLU A 323 -6.84 -6.68 22.62
CA GLU A 323 -7.02 -7.02 24.04
C GLU A 323 -8.38 -7.63 24.43
N CYS A 324 -9.30 -7.81 23.47
CA CYS A 324 -10.64 -8.37 23.72
C CYS A 324 -10.95 -9.62 22.87
N ARG A 325 -9.91 -10.37 22.49
CA ARG A 325 -10.11 -11.67 21.81
C ARG A 325 -9.70 -12.84 22.68
#